data_b28e178d779cb9087fc9efcc8dc239d3
#
_entry.id   b28e178d779cb9087fc9efcc8dc239d3
#
_cell.length_a   1.000
_cell.length_b   1.000
_cell.length_c   1.000
_cell.angle_alpha   90.00
_cell.angle_beta   90.00
_cell.angle_gamma   90.00
#
_symmetry.space_group_name_H-M   'P 1'
#
loop_
_entity.id
_entity.type
_entity.pdbx_description
1 polymer ?
#
loop_
_entity_poly.entity_id
_entity_poly.type
_entity_poly.pdbx_seq_one_letter_code
_entity_poly.pdbx_strand_id
1 'polypeptide(L)'
;IMLGLVLMPCALLCLALAGSPHWLAAALLGFGFANNMLNISLNAQAVGVETLYGRSIMATFHGMWSLGGVAGCIIGSIVAPLGVAPLPHFAAILVITLVTLCCLRTWTMPREVRIGAAAPESGKRSFRPDLYLALLGCIALGSMATEGAMYDWSSVYFAQVVQPGESLIRAGYLA
;
A
#
# COMPACT_ATOMS: atom_id res chain seq x y z
N ILE A 1 12.44 2.60 4.64
CA ILE A 1 11.18 2.75 5.35
C ILE A 1 10.91 4.21 5.71
N MET A 2 11.75 4.87 6.51
CA MET A 2 11.53 6.25 6.98
C MET A 2 11.21 7.21 5.83
N LEU A 3 12.01 7.16 4.74
CA LEU A 3 11.76 7.98 3.56
C LEU A 3 10.40 7.67 2.91
N GLY A 4 10.03 6.40 2.77
CA GLY A 4 8.75 6.01 2.17
C GLY A 4 7.55 6.44 3.02
N LEU A 5 7.66 6.33 4.36
CA LEU A 5 6.62 6.79 5.30
C LEU A 5 6.40 8.31 5.26
N VAL A 6 7.38 9.09 4.83
CA VAL A 6 7.23 10.54 4.62
C VAL A 6 6.75 10.84 3.21
N LEU A 7 7.35 10.21 2.19
CA LEU A 7 7.03 10.50 0.79
C LEU A 7 5.59 10.14 0.41
N MET A 8 5.08 9.01 0.91
CA MET A 8 3.75 8.53 0.55
C MET A 8 2.63 9.51 0.97
N PRO A 9 2.53 9.96 2.25
CA PRO A 9 1.50 10.93 2.62
C PRO A 9 1.76 12.33 2.04
N CYS A 10 3.00 12.71 1.75
CA CYS A 10 3.28 13.93 1.00
C CYS A 10 2.74 13.84 -0.45
N ALA A 11 2.89 12.70 -1.09
CA ALA A 11 2.32 12.46 -2.41
C ALA A 11 0.78 12.50 -2.41
N LEU A 12 0.12 12.04 -1.32
CA LEU A 12 -1.33 12.21 -1.14
C LEU A 12 -1.73 13.69 -1.12
N LEU A 13 -0.96 14.56 -0.45
CA LEU A 13 -1.23 16.00 -0.49
C LEU A 13 -1.08 16.58 -1.90
N CYS A 14 -0.08 16.13 -2.67
CA CYS A 14 0.08 16.53 -4.07
C CYS A 14 -1.13 16.12 -4.92
N LEU A 15 -1.74 14.96 -4.66
CA LEU A 15 -2.98 14.53 -5.30
C LEU A 15 -4.14 15.47 -4.98
N ALA A 16 -4.30 15.85 -3.69
CA ALA A 16 -5.37 16.76 -3.28
C ALA A 16 -5.24 18.18 -3.87
N LEU A 17 -4.01 18.59 -4.22
CA LEU A 17 -3.70 19.88 -4.82
C LEU A 17 -3.69 19.87 -6.35
N ALA A 18 -3.99 18.71 -6.97
CA ALA A 18 -3.93 18.58 -8.42
C ALA A 18 -5.04 19.38 -9.11
N GLY A 19 -4.68 20.51 -9.70
CA GLY A 19 -5.58 21.40 -10.44
C GLY A 19 -5.65 21.14 -11.94
N SER A 20 -4.93 20.13 -12.48
CA SER A 20 -4.96 19.77 -13.90
C SER A 20 -4.71 18.27 -14.09
N PRO A 21 -5.18 17.67 -15.22
CA PRO A 21 -4.95 16.24 -15.51
C PRO A 21 -3.47 15.86 -15.57
N HIS A 22 -2.61 16.73 -16.10
CA HIS A 22 -1.17 16.47 -16.17
C HIS A 22 -0.53 16.49 -14.77
N TRP A 23 -0.95 17.42 -13.91
CA TRP A 23 -0.50 17.47 -12.52
C TRP A 23 -0.97 16.24 -11.74
N LEU A 24 -2.23 15.85 -11.96
CA LEU A 24 -2.78 14.63 -11.35
C LEU A 24 -1.98 13.39 -11.76
N ALA A 25 -1.68 13.24 -13.05
CA ALA A 25 -0.88 12.12 -13.56
C ALA A 25 0.53 12.10 -12.93
N ALA A 26 1.20 13.24 -12.84
CA ALA A 26 2.51 13.34 -12.18
C ALA A 26 2.44 12.99 -10.68
N ALA A 27 1.40 13.46 -9.98
CA ALA A 27 1.19 13.16 -8.56
C ALA A 27 0.88 11.66 -8.33
N LEU A 28 0.10 11.03 -9.21
CA LEU A 28 -0.18 9.59 -9.19
C LEU A 28 1.10 8.76 -9.41
N LEU A 29 1.95 9.15 -10.36
CA LEU A 29 3.25 8.50 -10.57
C LEU A 29 4.14 8.61 -9.32
N GLY A 30 4.21 9.80 -8.73
CA GLY A 30 4.95 10.03 -7.48
C GLY A 30 4.41 9.20 -6.31
N PHE A 31 3.09 9.13 -6.17
CA PHE A 31 2.43 8.32 -5.16
C PHE A 31 2.72 6.82 -5.35
N GLY A 32 2.57 6.31 -6.58
CA GLY A 32 2.86 4.92 -6.91
C GLY A 32 4.32 4.55 -6.63
N PHE A 33 5.27 5.44 -6.97
CA PHE A 33 6.68 5.25 -6.66
C PHE A 33 6.93 5.20 -5.14
N ALA A 34 6.38 6.14 -4.38
CA ALA A 34 6.53 6.21 -2.93
C ALA A 34 5.92 4.98 -2.24
N ASN A 35 4.72 4.57 -2.68
CA ASN A 35 4.03 3.38 -2.19
C ASN A 35 4.84 2.10 -2.44
N ASN A 36 5.36 1.92 -3.67
CA ASN A 36 6.16 0.74 -4.00
C ASN A 36 7.48 0.70 -3.21
N MET A 37 8.16 1.84 -3.05
CA MET A 37 9.37 1.94 -2.23
C MET A 37 9.09 1.59 -0.76
N LEU A 38 7.97 2.04 -0.22
CA LEU A 38 7.55 1.70 1.14
C LEU A 38 7.22 0.21 1.26
N ASN A 39 6.47 -0.35 0.32
CA ASN A 39 6.08 -1.76 0.30
C ASN A 39 7.32 -2.68 0.29
N ILE A 40 8.27 -2.47 -0.62
CA ILE A 40 9.52 -3.24 -0.68
C ILE A 40 10.28 -3.13 0.65
N SER A 41 10.35 -1.92 1.22
CA SER A 41 11.06 -1.70 2.48
C SER A 41 10.40 -2.40 3.67
N LEU A 42 9.07 -2.44 3.73
CA LEU A 42 8.30 -3.13 4.77
C LEU A 42 8.44 -4.64 4.64
N ASN A 43 8.33 -5.18 3.43
CA ASN A 43 8.54 -6.60 3.19
C ASN A 43 9.96 -7.05 3.57
N ALA A 44 10.98 -6.26 3.26
CA ALA A 44 12.35 -6.54 3.71
C ALA A 44 12.50 -6.54 5.24
N GLN A 45 11.77 -5.67 5.95
CA GLN A 45 11.72 -5.71 7.42
C GLN A 45 10.98 -6.95 7.92
N ALA A 46 9.84 -7.29 7.31
CA ALA A 46 9.03 -8.45 7.70
C ALA A 46 9.84 -9.75 7.58
N VAL A 47 10.59 -9.93 6.48
CA VAL A 47 11.51 -11.07 6.31
C VAL A 47 12.58 -11.09 7.40
N GLY A 48 13.17 -9.95 7.73
CA GLY A 48 14.16 -9.86 8.79
C GLY A 48 13.59 -10.23 10.17
N VAL A 49 12.39 -9.75 10.50
CA VAL A 49 11.70 -10.11 11.75
C VAL A 49 11.35 -11.61 11.76
N GLU A 50 10.85 -12.15 10.64
CA GLU A 50 10.53 -13.57 10.52
C GLU A 50 11.75 -14.46 10.80
N THR A 51 12.93 -14.07 10.29
CA THR A 51 14.19 -14.77 10.54
C THR A 51 14.54 -14.79 12.04
N LEU A 52 14.35 -13.67 12.75
CA LEU A 52 14.59 -13.59 14.20
C LEU A 52 13.53 -14.36 15.01
N TYR A 53 12.31 -14.40 14.52
CA TYR A 53 11.19 -15.06 15.20
C TYR A 53 11.25 -16.59 15.08
N GLY A 54 11.99 -17.13 14.11
CA GLY A 54 12.20 -18.55 13.89
C GLY A 54 10.98 -19.32 13.37
N ARG A 55 9.92 -18.61 12.93
CA ARG A 55 8.71 -19.20 12.32
C ARG A 55 8.09 -18.23 11.32
N SER A 56 7.37 -18.76 10.32
CA SER A 56 6.71 -17.94 9.33
C SER A 56 5.58 -17.09 9.93
N ILE A 57 5.71 -15.77 9.82
CA ILE A 57 4.74 -14.76 10.28
C ILE A 57 4.36 -13.78 9.18
N MET A 58 4.83 -14.00 7.95
CA MET A 58 4.56 -13.11 6.81
C MET A 58 3.05 -12.94 6.58
N ALA A 59 2.27 -14.02 6.68
CA ALA A 59 0.82 -13.97 6.55
C ALA A 59 0.17 -13.03 7.58
N THR A 60 0.71 -12.94 8.79
CA THR A 60 0.23 -12.02 9.83
C THR A 60 0.46 -10.57 9.42
N PHE A 61 1.61 -10.24 8.82
CA PHE A 61 1.86 -8.89 8.31
C PHE A 61 0.89 -8.50 7.19
N HIS A 62 0.62 -9.42 6.26
CA HIS A 62 -0.38 -9.19 5.21
C HIS A 62 -1.80 -9.06 5.77
N GLY A 63 -2.15 -9.86 6.78
CA GLY A 63 -3.43 -9.72 7.49
C GLY A 63 -3.57 -8.34 8.17
N MET A 64 -2.53 -7.85 8.83
CA MET A 64 -2.52 -6.50 9.43
C MET A 64 -2.64 -5.40 8.37
N TRP A 65 -1.99 -5.56 7.21
CA TRP A 65 -2.14 -4.64 6.09
C TRP A 65 -3.58 -4.59 5.57
N SER A 66 -4.23 -5.74 5.40
CA SER A 66 -5.64 -5.84 5.01
C SER A 66 -6.57 -5.19 6.05
N LEU A 67 -6.33 -5.39 7.34
CA LEU A 67 -7.08 -4.71 8.41
C LEU A 67 -6.90 -3.19 8.35
N GLY A 68 -5.70 -2.72 8.01
CA GLY A 68 -5.43 -1.30 7.76
C GLY A 68 -6.26 -0.75 6.60
N GLY A 69 -6.39 -1.52 5.51
CA GLY A 69 -7.25 -1.20 4.37
C GLY A 69 -8.72 -1.07 4.77
N VAL A 70 -9.25 -2.06 5.49
CA VAL A 70 -10.63 -2.03 6.02
C VAL A 70 -10.87 -0.82 6.92
N ALA A 71 -9.94 -0.53 7.84
CA ALA A 71 -10.04 0.65 8.70
C ALA A 71 -10.04 1.96 7.89
N GLY A 72 -9.21 2.04 6.85
CA GLY A 72 -9.19 3.18 5.93
C GLY A 72 -10.51 3.37 5.20
N CYS A 73 -11.11 2.29 4.70
CA CYS A 73 -12.43 2.31 4.04
C CYS A 73 -13.53 2.77 5.01
N ILE A 74 -13.53 2.28 6.25
CA ILE A 74 -14.51 2.70 7.28
C ILE A 74 -14.35 4.20 7.58
N ILE A 75 -13.12 4.68 7.77
CA ILE A 75 -12.86 6.11 8.00
C ILE A 75 -13.32 6.94 6.80
N GLY A 76 -12.98 6.51 5.58
CA GLY A 76 -13.40 7.18 4.35
C GLY A 76 -14.92 7.26 4.22
N SER A 77 -15.63 6.16 4.49
CA SER A 77 -17.11 6.10 4.43
C SER A 77 -17.80 7.01 5.44
N ILE A 78 -17.15 7.32 6.56
CA ILE A 78 -17.66 8.27 7.57
C ILE A 78 -17.33 9.72 7.18
N VAL A 79 -16.09 9.97 6.75
CA VAL A 79 -15.59 11.34 6.53
C VAL A 79 -16.16 11.96 5.25
N ALA A 80 -16.31 11.18 4.18
CA ALA A 80 -16.75 11.73 2.90
C ALA A 80 -18.19 12.28 2.91
N PRO A 81 -19.21 11.61 3.52
CA PRO A 81 -20.55 12.17 3.64
C PRO A 81 -20.62 13.47 4.46
N LEU A 82 -19.62 13.71 5.33
CA LEU A 82 -19.51 14.95 6.10
C LEU A 82 -19.03 16.14 5.25
N GLY A 83 -18.76 15.93 3.96
CA GLY A 83 -18.32 16.98 3.05
C GLY A 83 -16.89 17.48 3.33
N VAL A 84 -16.08 16.72 4.05
CA VAL A 84 -14.68 17.07 4.31
C VAL A 84 -13.90 17.00 2.99
N ALA A 85 -13.27 18.12 2.61
CA ALA A 85 -12.46 18.17 1.40
C ALA A 85 -11.25 17.21 1.49
N PRO A 86 -10.73 16.70 0.35
CA PRO A 86 -9.58 15.78 0.35
C PRO A 86 -8.34 16.34 1.04
N LEU A 87 -8.06 17.63 0.88
CA LEU A 87 -6.84 18.23 1.42
C LEU A 87 -6.72 18.17 2.96
N PRO A 88 -7.71 18.63 3.76
CA PRO A 88 -7.65 18.49 5.22
C PRO A 88 -7.65 17.03 5.67
N HIS A 89 -8.35 16.15 4.97
CA HIS A 89 -8.33 14.71 5.26
C HIS A 89 -6.92 14.12 5.08
N PHE A 90 -6.28 14.37 3.95
CA PHE A 90 -4.92 13.86 3.67
C PHE A 90 -3.86 14.55 4.56
N ALA A 91 -4.06 15.81 4.93
CA ALA A 91 -3.21 16.49 5.90
C ALA A 91 -3.28 15.83 7.29
N ALA A 92 -4.47 15.44 7.74
CA ALA A 92 -4.63 14.68 8.98
C ALA A 92 -3.91 13.32 8.91
N ILE A 93 -4.00 12.60 7.80
CA ILE A 93 -3.27 11.34 7.58
C ILE A 93 -1.76 11.58 7.65
N LEU A 94 -1.25 12.64 7.01
CA LEU A 94 0.17 13.01 7.10
C LEU A 94 0.61 13.22 8.54
N VAL A 95 -0.14 14.01 9.32
CA VAL A 95 0.18 14.29 10.73
C VAL A 95 0.20 12.99 11.54
N ILE A 96 -0.83 12.15 11.41
CA ILE A 96 -0.92 10.86 12.10
C ILE A 96 0.27 9.97 11.73
N THR A 97 0.63 9.91 10.45
CA THR A 97 1.77 9.11 9.97
C THR A 97 3.09 9.62 10.55
N LEU A 98 3.29 10.95 10.59
CA LEU A 98 4.52 11.55 11.15
C LEU A 98 4.61 11.31 12.67
N VAL A 99 3.52 11.44 13.39
CA VAL A 99 3.47 11.13 14.84
C VAL A 99 3.80 9.66 15.07
N THR A 100 3.18 8.76 14.32
CA THR A 100 3.45 7.31 14.39
C THR A 100 4.91 7.01 14.07
N LEU A 101 5.47 7.65 13.05
CA LEU A 101 6.87 7.52 12.68
C LEU A 101 7.80 7.97 13.81
N CYS A 102 7.53 9.12 14.42
CA CYS A 102 8.32 9.63 15.55
C CYS A 102 8.27 8.68 16.76
N CYS A 103 7.10 8.10 17.05
CA CYS A 103 6.93 7.16 18.16
C CYS A 103 7.61 5.80 17.89
N LEU A 104 7.53 5.30 16.67
CA LEU A 104 7.95 3.93 16.33
C LEU A 104 9.33 3.82 15.69
N ARG A 105 10.01 4.93 15.39
CA ARG A 105 11.31 4.92 14.69
C ARG A 105 12.39 4.07 15.38
N THR A 106 12.32 3.96 16.71
CA THR A 106 13.27 3.18 17.51
C THR A 106 13.00 1.67 17.50
N TRP A 107 11.82 1.28 17.03
CA TRP A 107 11.37 -0.12 16.96
C TRP A 107 11.66 -0.76 15.60
N THR A 108 12.20 -0.01 14.64
CA THR A 108 12.62 -0.57 13.36
C THR A 108 13.95 -1.30 13.51
N MET A 109 14.09 -2.41 12.77
CA MET A 109 15.32 -3.21 12.82
C MET A 109 16.53 -2.39 12.36
N PRO A 110 17.69 -2.52 13.04
CA PRO A 110 18.96 -1.98 12.59
C PRO A 110 19.32 -2.47 11.17
N ARG A 111 20.07 -1.62 10.46
CA ARG A 111 20.45 -1.90 9.06
C ARG A 111 21.33 -3.16 8.96
N GLU A 112 22.20 -3.38 9.93
CA GLU A 112 23.15 -4.51 9.98
C GLU A 112 22.40 -5.84 10.04
N VAL A 113 21.38 -5.96 10.88
CA VAL A 113 20.56 -7.19 11.02
C VAL A 113 19.82 -7.47 9.73
N ARG A 114 19.31 -6.42 9.07
CA ARG A 114 18.57 -6.52 7.80
C ARG A 114 19.46 -7.01 6.66
N ILE A 115 20.70 -6.53 6.58
CA ILE A 115 21.67 -6.96 5.58
C ILE A 115 22.08 -8.42 5.84
N GLY A 116 22.29 -8.80 7.10
CA GLY A 116 22.62 -10.19 7.46
C GLY A 116 21.52 -11.19 7.13
N ALA A 117 20.24 -10.80 7.33
CA ALA A 117 19.09 -11.63 6.98
C ALA A 117 18.84 -11.73 5.45
N ALA A 118 19.25 -10.71 4.72
CA ALA A 118 19.10 -10.63 3.25
C ALA A 118 20.36 -10.99 2.48
N ALA A 119 21.47 -11.36 3.16
CA ALA A 119 22.71 -11.74 2.49
C ALA A 119 22.46 -13.00 1.62
N PRO A 120 22.46 -12.90 0.30
CA PRO A 120 22.44 -14.11 -0.52
C PRO A 120 23.75 -14.86 -0.28
N GLU A 121 23.68 -16.17 -0.09
CA GLU A 121 24.85 -17.01 -0.31
C GLU A 121 25.52 -16.56 -1.62
N SER A 122 26.80 -16.23 -1.56
CA SER A 122 27.58 -15.67 -2.66
C SER A 122 27.89 -16.68 -3.77
N GLY A 123 26.89 -17.45 -4.19
CA GLY A 123 26.90 -18.23 -5.39
C GLY A 123 26.31 -17.40 -6.54
N LYS A 124 26.97 -17.32 -7.68
CA LYS A 124 26.38 -16.80 -8.93
C LYS A 124 25.12 -17.59 -9.21
N ARG A 125 23.96 -17.13 -8.69
CA ARG A 125 22.66 -17.68 -9.06
C ARG A 125 22.44 -17.35 -10.54
N SER A 126 22.80 -18.28 -11.42
CA SER A 126 22.30 -18.26 -12.79
C SER A 126 20.78 -18.32 -12.70
N PHE A 127 20.10 -17.26 -13.16
CA PHE A 127 18.65 -17.28 -13.30
C PHE A 127 18.29 -18.36 -14.32
N ARG A 128 17.96 -19.54 -13.83
CA ARG A 128 17.37 -20.60 -14.65
C ARG A 128 15.86 -20.47 -14.51
N PRO A 129 15.12 -20.29 -15.60
CA PRO A 129 13.67 -20.31 -15.54
C PRO A 129 13.23 -21.69 -15.01
N ASP A 130 12.67 -21.69 -13.82
CA ASP A 130 12.09 -22.86 -13.19
C ASP A 130 10.58 -22.82 -13.41
N LEU A 131 10.00 -23.89 -13.93
CA LEU A 131 8.57 -24.02 -14.17
C LEU A 131 7.76 -23.75 -12.88
N TYR A 132 8.27 -24.18 -11.74
CA TYR A 132 7.62 -23.94 -10.46
C TYR A 132 7.54 -22.44 -10.12
N LEU A 133 8.65 -21.71 -10.32
CA LEU A 133 8.65 -20.23 -10.13
C LEU A 133 7.75 -19.54 -11.13
N ALA A 134 7.71 -20.01 -12.39
CA ALA A 134 6.81 -19.45 -13.40
C ALA A 134 5.34 -19.64 -13.02
N LEU A 135 4.96 -20.84 -12.54
CA LEU A 135 3.59 -21.12 -12.08
C LEU A 135 3.21 -20.27 -10.86
N LEU A 136 4.10 -20.13 -9.88
CA LEU A 136 3.89 -19.22 -8.74
C LEU A 136 3.74 -17.78 -9.21
N GLY A 137 4.54 -17.34 -10.18
CA GLY A 137 4.42 -16.03 -10.79
C GLY A 137 3.07 -15.81 -11.49
N CYS A 138 2.56 -16.81 -12.21
CA CYS A 138 1.23 -16.75 -12.83
C CYS A 138 0.10 -16.67 -11.77
N ILE A 139 0.20 -17.43 -10.69
CA ILE A 139 -0.77 -17.37 -9.59
C ILE A 139 -0.75 -15.97 -8.94
N ALA A 140 0.44 -15.45 -8.65
CA ALA A 140 0.61 -14.12 -8.09
C ALA A 140 0.05 -13.04 -9.03
N LEU A 141 0.35 -13.14 -10.34
CA LEU A 141 -0.17 -12.22 -11.36
C LEU A 141 -1.71 -12.25 -11.40
N GLY A 142 -2.32 -13.44 -11.41
CA GLY A 142 -3.77 -13.59 -11.40
C GLY A 142 -4.40 -12.99 -10.15
N SER A 143 -3.82 -13.23 -8.97
CA SER A 143 -4.28 -12.65 -7.71
C SER A 143 -4.20 -11.12 -7.71
N MET A 144 -3.06 -10.56 -8.11
CA MET A 144 -2.87 -9.10 -8.17
C MET A 144 -3.76 -8.43 -9.22
N ALA A 145 -3.97 -9.08 -10.37
CA ALA A 145 -4.89 -8.58 -11.40
C ALA A 145 -6.33 -8.54 -10.90
N THR A 146 -6.77 -9.57 -10.18
CA THR A 146 -8.11 -9.61 -9.58
C THR A 146 -8.27 -8.54 -8.50
N GLU A 147 -7.28 -8.38 -7.63
CA GLU A 147 -7.28 -7.35 -6.59
C GLU A 147 -7.32 -5.94 -7.21
N GLY A 148 -6.47 -5.68 -8.21
CA GLY A 148 -6.48 -4.40 -8.93
C GLY A 148 -7.81 -4.13 -9.62
N ALA A 149 -8.41 -5.12 -10.28
CA ALA A 149 -9.71 -4.98 -10.90
C ALA A 149 -10.80 -4.66 -9.86
N MET A 150 -10.76 -5.26 -8.69
CA MET A 150 -11.69 -4.94 -7.60
C MET A 150 -11.55 -3.49 -7.14
N TYR A 151 -10.33 -3.01 -6.91
CA TYR A 151 -10.11 -1.62 -6.50
C TYR A 151 -10.54 -0.60 -7.56
N ASP A 152 -10.28 -0.88 -8.83
CA ASP A 152 -10.54 0.09 -9.91
C ASP A 152 -12.01 0.08 -10.36
N TRP A 153 -12.68 -1.06 -10.34
CA TRP A 153 -13.98 -1.24 -10.99
C TRP A 153 -15.15 -1.46 -10.03
N SER A 154 -14.93 -1.79 -8.76
CA SER A 154 -16.03 -2.09 -7.83
C SER A 154 -17.00 -0.95 -7.68
N SER A 155 -16.52 0.29 -7.53
CA SER A 155 -17.38 1.47 -7.40
C SER A 155 -18.18 1.76 -8.68
N VAL A 156 -17.56 1.58 -9.85
CA VAL A 156 -18.21 1.76 -11.15
C VAL A 156 -19.27 0.68 -11.35
N TYR A 157 -18.95 -0.58 -11.07
CA TYR A 157 -19.89 -1.69 -11.13
C TYR A 157 -21.07 -1.48 -10.19
N PHE A 158 -20.81 -1.06 -8.96
CA PHE A 158 -21.87 -0.77 -7.99
C PHE A 158 -22.83 0.32 -8.49
N ALA A 159 -22.30 1.45 -8.97
CA ALA A 159 -23.10 2.57 -9.46
C ALA A 159 -23.87 2.27 -10.75
N GLN A 160 -23.36 1.39 -11.60
CA GLN A 160 -23.98 1.11 -12.90
C GLN A 160 -24.88 -0.11 -12.90
N VAL A 161 -24.58 -1.12 -12.09
CA VAL A 161 -25.24 -2.42 -12.13
C VAL A 161 -26.03 -2.73 -10.87
N VAL A 162 -25.42 -2.53 -9.70
CA VAL A 162 -26.05 -2.91 -8.41
C VAL A 162 -27.08 -1.88 -8.00
N GLN A 163 -26.73 -0.61 -8.08
CA GLN A 163 -27.61 0.50 -7.69
C GLN A 163 -27.51 1.63 -8.73
N PRO A 164 -28.17 1.48 -9.90
CA PRO A 164 -28.10 2.46 -10.98
C PRO A 164 -28.60 3.84 -10.53
N GLY A 165 -27.80 4.87 -10.84
CA GLY A 165 -28.13 6.26 -10.48
C GLY A 165 -27.46 6.74 -9.20
N GLU A 166 -26.76 5.88 -8.46
CA GLU A 166 -25.97 6.31 -7.31
C GLU A 166 -24.71 7.06 -7.77
N SER A 167 -24.28 8.06 -6.98
CA SER A 167 -23.04 8.77 -7.30
C SER A 167 -21.82 7.84 -7.17
N LEU A 168 -20.80 8.01 -8.03
CA LEU A 168 -19.57 7.21 -7.97
C LEU A 168 -18.87 7.35 -6.61
N ILE A 169 -18.97 8.51 -5.97
CA ILE A 169 -18.40 8.75 -4.64
C ILE A 169 -19.06 7.83 -3.61
N ARG A 170 -20.39 7.81 -3.57
CA ARG A 170 -21.14 6.96 -2.64
C ARG A 170 -20.99 5.48 -2.96
N ALA A 171 -20.99 5.14 -4.25
CA ALA A 171 -20.74 3.79 -4.73
C ALA A 171 -19.37 3.27 -4.28
N GLY A 172 -18.33 4.12 -4.29
CA GLY A 172 -16.99 3.75 -3.82
C GLY A 172 -16.88 3.44 -2.33
N TYR A 173 -17.86 3.85 -1.52
CA TYR A 173 -17.94 3.49 -0.08
C TYR A 173 -18.82 2.28 0.20
N LEU A 174 -19.70 1.93 -0.72
CA LEU A 174 -20.63 0.81 -0.57
C LEU A 174 -20.11 -0.49 -1.22
N ALA A 175 -19.16 -0.34 -2.16
CA ALA A 175 -18.50 -1.45 -2.86
C ALA A 175 -17.29 -1.98 -2.11
#